data_d41e2bca9ca36523cd899ad7a4d13519
#
_entry.id   d41e2bca9ca36523cd899ad7a4d13519
#
_cell.length_a   1.000
_cell.length_b   1.000
_cell.length_c   1.000
_cell.angle_alpha   90.00
_cell.angle_beta   90.00
_cell.angle_gamma   90.00
#
_symmetry.space_group_name_H-M   'P 1'
#
loop_
_entity.id
_entity.type
_entity.pdbx_description
1 polymer ?
#
loop_
_entity_poly.entity_id
_entity_poly.type
_entity_poly.pdbx_seq_one_letter_code
_entity_poly.pdbx_strand_id
1 'polypeptide(L)'
;MKVLLLIVIIIAGVIIMGYGVFENPHSFQPSECRNCHIDPEQDPKDLTASITELCRSCHKRFSGKSSHPVGVLPVTAKVPPDFALQNGKLTCSTCHNIHGDRFTQFGEKTYFLRRQVTGREFCLSCHTTMIPDSGHPAVLGVAHLSARFQVTDASQPLDQLSMECIGCHDGITGKMADFGVGVWRHETSSHPIGVDYQESRMKDGNLKPLSLVGRRLKLFSGRVGCGTCHDAYSRLPNHLVMSNNGSRLCTRCHNL
;
A
#
# COMPACT_ATOMS: atom_id res chain seq x y z
N MET A 1 -51.44 -13.28 -9.86
CA MET A 1 -51.14 -12.88 -8.48
C MET A 1 -49.99 -13.70 -7.86
N LYS A 2 -50.03 -15.03 -7.85
CA LYS A 2 -48.94 -15.84 -7.18
C LYS A 2 -47.54 -15.63 -7.75
N VAL A 3 -47.39 -15.51 -9.08
CA VAL A 3 -46.11 -15.28 -9.74
C VAL A 3 -45.54 -13.89 -9.41
N LEU A 4 -46.38 -12.87 -9.37
CA LEU A 4 -45.93 -11.51 -9.02
C LEU A 4 -45.46 -11.44 -7.57
N LEU A 5 -46.12 -12.13 -6.65
CA LEU A 5 -45.70 -12.21 -5.25
C LEU A 5 -44.35 -12.91 -5.10
N LEU A 6 -44.09 -13.98 -5.87
CA LEU A 6 -42.83 -14.69 -5.85
C LEU A 6 -41.67 -13.82 -6.35
N ILE A 7 -41.89 -13.06 -7.41
CA ILE A 7 -40.92 -12.11 -7.96
C ILE A 7 -40.55 -11.03 -6.94
N VAL A 8 -41.56 -10.47 -6.26
CA VAL A 8 -41.37 -9.43 -5.22
C VAL A 8 -40.55 -10.00 -4.04
N ILE A 9 -40.81 -11.24 -3.61
CA ILE A 9 -40.06 -11.89 -2.53
C ILE A 9 -38.61 -12.15 -2.94
N ILE A 10 -38.39 -12.60 -4.17
CA ILE A 10 -37.00 -12.83 -4.69
C ILE A 10 -36.24 -11.51 -4.78
N ILE A 11 -36.86 -10.44 -5.30
CA ILE A 11 -36.23 -9.10 -5.39
C ILE A 11 -35.92 -8.56 -4.01
N ALA A 12 -36.87 -8.66 -3.06
CA ALA A 12 -36.63 -8.25 -1.67
C ALA A 12 -35.51 -9.06 -1.00
N GLY A 13 -35.46 -10.37 -1.25
CA GLY A 13 -34.38 -11.23 -0.76
C GLY A 13 -33.01 -10.86 -1.32
N VAL A 14 -32.91 -10.56 -2.62
CA VAL A 14 -31.67 -10.12 -3.27
C VAL A 14 -31.23 -8.73 -2.74
N ILE A 15 -32.21 -7.81 -2.52
CA ILE A 15 -31.91 -6.50 -1.94
C ILE A 15 -31.41 -6.65 -0.50
N ILE A 16 -32.05 -7.48 0.33
CA ILE A 16 -31.64 -7.72 1.72
C ILE A 16 -30.26 -8.38 1.79
N MET A 17 -30.00 -9.38 0.92
CA MET A 17 -28.66 -9.98 0.84
C MET A 17 -27.60 -8.99 0.30
N GLY A 18 -27.96 -8.10 -0.62
CA GLY A 18 -27.08 -7.07 -1.15
C GLY A 18 -26.67 -6.02 -0.11
N TYR A 19 -27.57 -5.66 0.81
CA TYR A 19 -27.24 -4.72 1.89
C TYR A 19 -26.33 -5.32 2.96
N GLY A 20 -26.41 -6.64 3.23
CA GLY A 20 -25.55 -7.29 4.22
C GLY A 20 -24.08 -7.47 3.80
N VAL A 21 -23.73 -7.30 2.52
CA VAL A 21 -22.37 -7.54 2.01
C VAL A 21 -21.44 -6.32 2.17
N PHE A 22 -21.96 -5.16 2.56
CA PHE A 22 -21.19 -3.91 2.69
C PHE A 22 -21.16 -3.34 4.11
N GLU A 23 -21.28 -4.18 5.14
CA GLU A 23 -21.04 -3.70 6.49
C GLU A 23 -19.58 -3.23 6.60
N ASN A 24 -19.42 -1.96 6.97
CA ASN A 24 -18.12 -1.39 7.25
C ASN A 24 -17.52 -2.08 8.47
N PRO A 25 -16.39 -2.81 8.34
CA PRO A 25 -15.79 -3.51 9.48
C PRO A 25 -15.33 -2.58 10.62
N HIS A 26 -15.37 -1.26 10.41
CA HIS A 26 -15.12 -0.24 11.43
C HIS A 26 -16.42 0.41 11.97
N SER A 27 -17.58 -0.07 11.57
CA SER A 27 -18.89 0.29 12.21
C SER A 27 -19.12 -0.61 13.41
N PHE A 28 -18.28 -0.47 14.43
CA PHE A 28 -18.33 -1.33 15.60
C PHE A 28 -19.65 -1.17 16.38
N GLN A 29 -20.31 -2.28 16.63
CA GLN A 29 -21.38 -2.34 17.63
C GLN A 29 -20.78 -2.25 19.04
N PRO A 30 -21.51 -1.79 20.06
CA PRO A 30 -20.98 -1.71 21.42
C PRO A 30 -20.37 -3.01 21.96
N SER A 31 -20.89 -4.16 21.52
CA SER A 31 -20.36 -5.49 21.87
C SER A 31 -18.96 -5.76 21.28
N GLU A 32 -18.58 -5.07 20.23
CA GLU A 32 -17.32 -5.26 19.50
C GLU A 32 -16.19 -4.36 20.01
N CYS A 33 -16.50 -3.37 20.87
CA CYS A 33 -15.50 -2.50 21.47
C CYS A 33 -14.40 -3.30 22.20
N ARG A 34 -14.77 -4.43 22.80
CA ARG A 34 -13.85 -5.35 23.50
C ARG A 34 -12.90 -6.11 22.59
N ASN A 35 -13.08 -6.07 21.28
CA ASN A 35 -12.10 -6.62 20.34
C ASN A 35 -10.77 -5.85 20.38
N CYS A 36 -10.82 -4.57 20.77
CA CYS A 36 -9.66 -3.70 20.86
C CYS A 36 -9.40 -3.18 22.27
N HIS A 37 -10.44 -2.95 23.08
CA HIS A 37 -10.36 -2.38 24.42
C HIS A 37 -10.58 -3.47 25.49
N ILE A 38 -9.81 -3.40 26.57
CA ILE A 38 -9.98 -4.31 27.72
C ILE A 38 -11.27 -3.95 28.47
N ASP A 39 -11.41 -2.70 28.86
CA ASP A 39 -12.61 -2.18 29.48
C ASP A 39 -12.95 -0.79 28.86
N PRO A 40 -13.74 -0.76 27.77
CA PRO A 40 -14.03 0.48 27.06
C PRO A 40 -14.81 1.51 27.90
N GLU A 41 -15.51 1.08 28.94
CA GLU A 41 -16.33 1.95 29.80
C GLU A 41 -15.51 2.60 30.92
N GLN A 42 -14.54 1.87 31.50
CA GLN A 42 -13.72 2.36 32.60
C GLN A 42 -12.44 3.04 32.11
N ASP A 43 -11.71 2.41 31.19
CA ASP A 43 -10.52 2.98 30.57
C ASP A 43 -10.47 2.73 29.04
N PRO A 44 -10.99 3.67 28.25
CA PRO A 44 -10.98 3.53 26.78
C PRO A 44 -9.57 3.58 26.18
N LYS A 45 -8.52 3.86 26.96
CA LYS A 45 -7.14 3.86 26.49
C LYS A 45 -6.45 2.51 26.71
N ASP A 46 -7.01 1.66 27.56
CA ASP A 46 -6.46 0.34 27.83
C ASP A 46 -6.85 -0.64 26.72
N LEU A 47 -5.86 -1.10 25.97
CA LEU A 47 -6.03 -1.90 24.77
C LEU A 47 -5.58 -3.34 24.99
N THR A 48 -6.25 -4.28 24.34
CA THR A 48 -5.92 -5.72 24.39
C THR A 48 -4.55 -6.06 23.79
N ALA A 49 -4.02 -5.18 22.90
CA ALA A 49 -2.69 -5.29 22.33
C ALA A 49 -2.19 -3.91 21.85
N SER A 50 -0.97 -3.81 21.35
CA SER A 50 -0.49 -2.54 20.77
C SER A 50 -1.34 -2.14 19.56
N ILE A 51 -1.54 -0.84 19.35
CA ILE A 51 -2.35 -0.30 18.24
C ILE A 51 -1.92 -0.90 16.89
N THR A 52 -0.61 -1.01 16.68
CA THR A 52 -0.08 -1.55 15.42
C THR A 52 -0.43 -3.04 15.25
N GLU A 53 -0.42 -3.83 16.29
CA GLU A 53 -0.80 -5.25 16.27
C GLU A 53 -2.30 -5.41 16.02
N LEU A 54 -3.13 -4.63 16.72
CA LEU A 54 -4.57 -4.62 16.51
C LEU A 54 -4.93 -4.32 15.05
N CYS A 55 -4.36 -3.27 14.47
CA CYS A 55 -4.62 -2.94 13.07
C CYS A 55 -4.15 -4.04 12.11
N ARG A 56 -2.97 -4.62 12.36
CA ARG A 56 -2.37 -5.65 11.50
C ARG A 56 -3.07 -7.00 11.59
N SER A 57 -3.84 -7.27 12.62
CA SER A 57 -4.62 -8.51 12.71
C SER A 57 -5.55 -8.69 11.50
N CYS A 58 -6.13 -7.59 11.02
CA CYS A 58 -6.97 -7.53 9.81
C CYS A 58 -6.22 -6.97 8.60
N HIS A 59 -5.44 -5.90 8.79
CA HIS A 59 -4.73 -5.19 7.73
C HIS A 59 -3.33 -5.79 7.43
N LYS A 60 -3.28 -7.09 7.13
CA LYS A 60 -2.02 -7.84 6.90
C LYS A 60 -1.16 -7.30 5.74
N ARG A 61 -1.77 -6.63 4.77
CA ARG A 61 -1.07 -6.04 3.61
C ARG A 61 -0.17 -4.86 3.98
N PHE A 62 -0.48 -4.16 5.07
CA PHE A 62 0.25 -2.97 5.52
C PHE A 62 1.34 -3.32 6.55
N SER A 63 2.04 -4.43 6.35
CA SER A 63 2.98 -5.02 7.29
C SER A 63 4.40 -4.40 7.29
N GLY A 64 4.51 -3.09 7.12
CA GLY A 64 5.76 -2.34 7.37
C GLY A 64 6.74 -2.22 6.20
N LYS A 65 6.62 -3.03 5.14
CA LYS A 65 7.34 -2.83 3.87
C LYS A 65 6.46 -2.04 2.92
N SER A 66 7.07 -1.15 2.16
CA SER A 66 6.36 -0.28 1.22
C SER A 66 5.26 0.55 1.89
N SER A 67 5.47 0.91 3.16
CA SER A 67 4.57 1.75 3.95
C SER A 67 5.38 2.69 4.84
N HIS A 68 4.78 3.83 5.22
CA HIS A 68 5.37 4.73 6.18
C HIS A 68 5.75 3.97 7.47
N PRO A 69 6.96 4.17 8.01
CA PRO A 69 7.41 3.44 9.19
C PRO A 69 6.54 3.74 10.41
N VAL A 70 6.19 2.71 11.16
CA VAL A 70 5.53 2.76 12.46
C VAL A 70 6.35 2.01 13.51
N GLY A 71 6.10 2.27 14.78
CA GLY A 71 6.89 1.72 15.89
C GLY A 71 8.22 2.46 16.10
N VAL A 72 8.44 3.60 15.43
CA VAL A 72 9.66 4.41 15.48
C VAL A 72 9.40 5.77 16.11
N LEU A 73 10.44 6.36 16.72
CA LEU A 73 10.41 7.76 17.16
C LEU A 73 10.49 8.70 15.94
N PRO A 74 9.71 9.78 15.89
CA PRO A 74 9.76 10.75 14.81
C PRO A 74 10.97 11.68 14.96
N VAL A 75 12.13 11.24 14.47
CA VAL A 75 13.40 12.00 14.63
C VAL A 75 13.63 13.00 13.50
N THR A 76 12.98 12.84 12.34
CA THR A 76 13.19 13.68 11.15
C THR A 76 11.98 14.54 10.78
N ALA A 77 10.90 14.44 11.54
CA ALA A 77 9.66 15.18 11.28
C ALA A 77 9.10 15.78 12.56
N LYS A 78 8.49 16.96 12.46
CA LYS A 78 7.80 17.60 13.57
C LYS A 78 6.35 17.12 13.56
N VAL A 79 5.99 16.27 14.50
CA VAL A 79 4.62 15.76 14.63
C VAL A 79 3.76 16.80 15.35
N PRO A 80 2.67 17.30 14.74
CA PRO A 80 1.75 18.21 15.40
C PRO A 80 1.02 17.53 16.57
N PRO A 81 0.54 18.30 17.56
CA PRO A 81 -0.09 17.75 18.78
C PRO A 81 -1.38 16.96 18.53
N ASP A 82 -2.08 17.23 17.44
CA ASP A 82 -3.31 16.53 17.04
C ASP A 82 -3.06 15.13 16.47
N PHE A 83 -1.79 14.78 16.20
CA PHE A 83 -1.39 13.44 15.79
C PHE A 83 -0.94 12.63 17.01
N ALA A 84 -1.71 11.59 17.35
CA ALA A 84 -1.42 10.76 18.53
C ALA A 84 -0.13 9.93 18.37
N LEU A 85 0.74 10.01 19.35
CA LEU A 85 1.89 9.10 19.50
C LEU A 85 1.63 8.15 20.65
N GLN A 86 1.99 6.89 20.50
CA GLN A 86 1.94 5.91 21.58
C GLN A 86 3.37 5.71 22.14
N ASN A 87 3.58 6.10 23.40
CA ASN A 87 4.91 6.09 24.02
C ASN A 87 5.97 6.83 23.18
N GLY A 88 5.60 7.98 22.60
CA GLY A 88 6.46 8.79 21.72
C GLY A 88 6.68 8.22 20.32
N LYS A 89 6.13 7.07 20.00
CA LYS A 89 6.32 6.40 18.71
C LYS A 89 5.14 6.60 17.78
N LEU A 90 5.44 6.63 16.49
CA LEU A 90 4.43 6.60 15.43
C LEU A 90 3.72 5.25 15.42
N THR A 91 2.41 5.27 15.27
CA THR A 91 1.56 4.07 15.13
C THR A 91 0.56 4.27 13.98
N CYS A 92 -0.26 3.27 13.71
CA CYS A 92 -1.33 3.40 12.73
C CYS A 92 -2.30 4.54 13.13
N SER A 93 -2.61 4.67 14.42
CA SER A 93 -3.50 5.73 14.93
C SER A 93 -2.87 7.12 14.91
N THR A 94 -1.58 7.25 14.64
CA THR A 94 -0.97 8.57 14.43
C THR A 94 -1.60 9.27 13.23
N CYS A 95 -1.84 8.54 12.15
CA CYS A 95 -2.46 9.08 10.94
C CYS A 95 -3.97 8.82 10.87
N HIS A 96 -4.45 7.68 11.40
CA HIS A 96 -5.82 7.25 11.30
C HIS A 96 -6.56 7.35 12.64
N ASN A 97 -7.83 7.78 12.60
CA ASN A 97 -8.75 7.73 13.73
C ASN A 97 -9.96 6.89 13.35
N ILE A 98 -9.97 5.62 13.74
CA ILE A 98 -11.06 4.68 13.38
C ILE A 98 -12.41 5.04 14.00
N HIS A 99 -12.43 5.91 15.03
CA HIS A 99 -13.63 6.46 15.63
C HIS A 99 -14.10 7.76 14.95
N GLY A 100 -13.38 8.21 13.90
CA GLY A 100 -13.77 9.36 13.10
C GLY A 100 -14.74 9.01 11.98
N ASP A 101 -15.15 10.03 11.26
CA ASP A 101 -16.09 9.88 10.15
C ASP A 101 -15.44 9.15 8.96
N ARG A 102 -16.19 8.22 8.37
CA ARG A 102 -15.77 7.48 7.18
C ARG A 102 -15.83 8.32 5.90
N PHE A 103 -16.76 9.24 5.87
CA PHE A 103 -17.01 10.11 4.73
C PHE A 103 -17.02 11.56 5.16
N THR A 104 -16.58 12.45 4.30
CA THR A 104 -16.78 13.89 4.45
C THR A 104 -18.26 14.24 4.32
N GLN A 105 -18.65 15.45 4.70
CA GLN A 105 -19.99 15.96 4.44
C GLN A 105 -20.41 15.96 2.96
N PHE A 106 -19.44 15.85 2.05
CA PHE A 106 -19.65 15.75 0.60
C PHE A 106 -19.62 14.31 0.08
N GLY A 107 -19.56 13.30 0.97
CA GLY A 107 -19.58 11.87 0.60
C GLY A 107 -18.23 11.31 0.14
N GLU A 108 -17.14 12.05 0.27
CA GLU A 108 -15.81 11.57 -0.06
C GLU A 108 -15.23 10.69 1.05
N LYS A 109 -14.49 9.65 0.69
CA LYS A 109 -13.84 8.76 1.67
C LYS A 109 -12.72 9.49 2.42
N THR A 110 -12.82 9.56 3.74
CA THR A 110 -11.80 10.14 4.62
C THR A 110 -10.62 9.19 4.85
N TYR A 111 -10.76 7.89 4.56
CA TYR A 111 -9.83 6.84 4.98
C TYR A 111 -9.54 6.88 6.49
N PHE A 112 -10.44 7.46 7.28
CA PHE A 112 -10.28 7.71 8.73
C PHE A 112 -9.02 8.55 9.05
N LEU A 113 -8.55 9.39 8.14
CA LEU A 113 -7.43 10.29 8.42
C LEU A 113 -7.82 11.31 9.49
N ARG A 114 -6.88 11.65 10.37
CA ARG A 114 -7.10 12.64 11.43
C ARG A 114 -7.34 14.06 10.90
N ARG A 115 -6.90 14.34 9.69
CA ARG A 115 -7.16 15.60 8.98
C ARG A 115 -7.90 15.33 7.69
N GLN A 116 -8.79 16.22 7.32
CA GLN A 116 -9.57 16.14 6.07
C GLN A 116 -8.74 16.60 4.84
N VAL A 117 -7.44 16.29 4.86
CA VAL A 117 -6.54 16.52 3.74
C VAL A 117 -5.91 15.17 3.36
N THR A 118 -5.63 14.98 2.09
CA THR A 118 -5.10 13.71 1.57
C THR A 118 -3.83 13.95 0.75
N GLY A 119 -3.19 12.86 0.36
CA GLY A 119 -2.02 12.92 -0.50
C GLY A 119 -0.87 13.73 0.10
N ARG A 120 -0.23 14.53 -0.73
CA ARG A 120 0.94 15.34 -0.36
C ARG A 120 0.68 16.31 0.80
N GLU A 121 -0.49 16.95 0.84
CA GLU A 121 -0.83 17.88 1.92
C GLU A 121 -0.84 17.22 3.29
N PHE A 122 -1.33 15.99 3.36
CA PHE A 122 -1.28 15.21 4.59
C PHE A 122 0.16 14.95 5.04
N CYS A 123 1.06 14.62 4.11
CA CYS A 123 2.48 14.41 4.41
C CYS A 123 3.14 15.69 4.94
N LEU A 124 2.79 16.84 4.37
CA LEU A 124 3.31 18.15 4.80
C LEU A 124 2.84 18.56 6.20
N SER A 125 1.85 17.88 6.78
CA SER A 125 1.50 18.10 8.18
C SER A 125 2.65 17.85 9.16
N CYS A 126 3.54 16.91 8.83
CA CYS A 126 4.71 16.56 9.64
C CYS A 126 6.03 16.90 8.92
N HIS A 127 6.08 16.72 7.60
CA HIS A 127 7.24 17.00 6.76
C HIS A 127 7.15 18.42 6.20
N THR A 128 7.43 19.42 7.05
CA THR A 128 7.29 20.85 6.72
C THR A 128 8.24 21.33 5.63
N THR A 129 9.29 20.60 5.37
CA THR A 129 10.19 20.84 4.25
C THR A 129 10.19 19.62 3.34
N MET A 130 9.99 19.84 2.05
CA MET A 130 10.22 18.82 1.02
C MET A 130 11.72 18.65 0.87
N ILE A 131 12.33 17.96 1.84
CA ILE A 131 13.77 17.71 1.80
C ILE A 131 14.03 16.63 0.74
N PRO A 132 15.04 16.80 -0.12
CA PRO A 132 15.46 15.77 -1.08
C PRO A 132 15.67 14.38 -0.47
N ASP A 133 16.04 14.32 0.81
CA ASP A 133 16.32 13.08 1.55
C ASP A 133 15.08 12.37 2.12
N SER A 134 13.92 13.03 2.24
CA SER A 134 12.65 12.40 2.58
C SER A 134 11.83 11.99 1.33
N GLY A 135 12.29 12.34 0.24
CA GLY A 135 12.10 12.19 -1.18
C GLY A 135 10.79 11.59 -1.66
N HIS A 136 10.92 10.44 -2.20
CA HIS A 136 9.93 9.76 -3.04
C HIS A 136 8.54 9.57 -2.43
N PRO A 137 8.36 9.13 -1.16
CA PRO A 137 7.02 8.90 -0.63
C PRO A 137 6.16 10.15 -0.53
N ALA A 138 6.76 11.29 -0.16
CA ALA A 138 6.03 12.56 -0.06
C ALA A 138 5.61 13.08 -1.45
N VAL A 139 6.43 12.85 -2.47
CA VAL A 139 6.10 13.21 -3.85
C VAL A 139 4.96 12.36 -4.39
N LEU A 140 4.97 11.06 -4.10
CA LEU A 140 3.89 10.13 -4.50
C LEU A 140 2.59 10.38 -3.73
N GLY A 141 2.64 11.09 -2.61
CA GLY A 141 1.46 11.42 -1.80
C GLY A 141 0.74 10.21 -1.20
N VAL A 142 1.45 9.09 -1.01
CA VAL A 142 0.89 7.85 -0.49
C VAL A 142 1.76 7.29 0.64
N ALA A 143 1.12 6.99 1.77
CA ALA A 143 1.78 6.35 2.90
C ALA A 143 1.92 4.83 2.74
N HIS A 144 1.11 4.22 1.89
CA HIS A 144 1.06 2.78 1.66
C HIS A 144 1.22 2.48 0.18
N LEU A 145 2.44 2.30 -0.29
CA LEU A 145 2.72 1.99 -1.70
C LEU A 145 2.04 0.68 -2.16
N SER A 146 1.79 -0.24 -1.22
CA SER A 146 1.06 -1.47 -1.52
C SER A 146 -0.38 -1.22 -2.02
N ALA A 147 -0.98 -0.07 -1.73
CA ALA A 147 -2.28 0.32 -2.28
C ALA A 147 -2.22 0.62 -3.79
N ARG A 148 -1.03 0.95 -4.30
CA ARG A 148 -0.76 1.23 -5.72
C ARG A 148 -0.29 0.00 -6.51
N PHE A 149 -0.21 -1.17 -5.87
CA PHE A 149 0.24 -2.39 -6.51
C PHE A 149 -0.86 -3.11 -7.31
N GLN A 150 -1.93 -2.46 -7.63
CA GLN A 150 -3.00 -3.03 -8.44
C GLN A 150 -2.81 -2.65 -9.91
N VAL A 151 -2.94 -3.63 -10.79
CA VAL A 151 -3.12 -3.38 -12.22
C VAL A 151 -4.59 -3.05 -12.41
N THR A 152 -4.89 -1.82 -12.79
CA THR A 152 -6.26 -1.33 -12.94
C THR A 152 -6.88 -1.78 -14.26
N ASP A 153 -6.05 -2.11 -15.23
CA ASP A 153 -6.45 -2.58 -16.56
C ASP A 153 -5.53 -3.73 -16.99
N ALA A 154 -6.10 -4.91 -17.23
CA ALA A 154 -5.34 -6.09 -17.67
C ALA A 154 -4.72 -5.94 -19.05
N SER A 155 -5.20 -5.00 -19.86
CA SER A 155 -4.61 -4.66 -21.18
C SER A 155 -3.35 -3.81 -21.06
N GLN A 156 -3.16 -3.12 -19.92
CA GLN A 156 -1.97 -2.31 -19.69
C GLN A 156 -0.80 -3.17 -19.20
N PRO A 157 0.37 -3.09 -19.84
CA PRO A 157 1.55 -3.85 -19.42
C PRO A 157 2.15 -3.36 -18.10
N LEU A 158 1.86 -2.10 -17.71
CA LEU A 158 2.42 -1.45 -16.52
C LEU A 158 1.39 -1.33 -15.40
N ASP A 159 1.83 -1.55 -14.18
CA ASP A 159 1.08 -1.25 -12.98
C ASP A 159 1.07 0.26 -12.68
N GLN A 160 0.11 0.69 -11.84
CA GLN A 160 -0.08 2.09 -11.52
C GLN A 160 1.17 2.73 -10.87
N LEU A 161 1.87 1.99 -9.98
CA LEU A 161 3.09 2.52 -9.35
C LEU A 161 4.19 2.75 -10.39
N SER A 162 4.38 1.82 -11.32
CA SER A 162 5.36 1.97 -12.40
C SER A 162 5.01 3.16 -13.29
N MET A 163 3.75 3.39 -13.60
CA MET A 163 3.28 4.56 -14.34
C MET A 163 3.63 5.88 -13.62
N GLU A 164 3.39 5.95 -12.31
CA GLU A 164 3.73 7.12 -11.50
C GLU A 164 5.26 7.37 -11.45
N CYS A 165 6.05 6.31 -11.35
CA CYS A 165 7.52 6.41 -11.38
C CYS A 165 8.02 7.01 -12.70
N ILE A 166 7.51 6.51 -13.82
CA ILE A 166 7.90 6.97 -15.17
C ILE A 166 7.52 8.43 -15.37
N GLY A 167 6.39 8.89 -14.83
CA GLY A 167 5.96 10.28 -14.94
C GLY A 167 6.97 11.30 -14.43
N CYS A 168 7.92 10.88 -13.58
CA CYS A 168 9.03 11.72 -13.12
C CYS A 168 10.39 11.23 -13.64
N HIS A 169 10.56 9.91 -13.81
CA HIS A 169 11.80 9.31 -14.33
C HIS A 169 11.81 9.28 -15.88
N ASP A 170 11.47 10.40 -16.48
CA ASP A 170 11.37 10.64 -17.92
C ASP A 170 12.63 11.28 -18.53
N GLY A 171 13.61 11.61 -17.70
CA GLY A 171 14.84 12.30 -18.09
C GLY A 171 14.75 13.82 -18.06
N ILE A 172 13.57 14.39 -17.79
CA ILE A 172 13.35 15.84 -17.67
C ILE A 172 13.25 16.22 -16.18
N THR A 173 12.36 15.58 -15.45
CA THR A 173 12.09 15.84 -14.03
C THR A 173 13.05 15.08 -13.13
N GLY A 174 13.37 13.84 -13.49
CA GLY A 174 14.28 12.96 -12.77
C GLY A 174 15.22 12.23 -13.73
N LYS A 175 16.19 11.50 -13.17
CA LYS A 175 17.07 10.67 -13.97
C LYS A 175 16.24 9.67 -14.78
N MET A 176 16.43 9.66 -16.09
CA MET A 176 15.73 8.73 -16.97
C MET A 176 15.92 7.28 -16.49
N ALA A 177 14.82 6.60 -16.31
CA ALA A 177 14.82 5.16 -16.19
C ALA A 177 14.73 4.59 -17.60
N ASP A 178 15.87 4.24 -18.18
CA ASP A 178 15.94 3.58 -19.47
C ASP A 178 15.41 2.15 -19.35
N PHE A 179 14.17 1.91 -19.76
CA PHE A 179 13.50 0.62 -19.65
C PHE A 179 12.73 0.26 -20.92
N GLY A 180 12.69 -1.03 -21.21
CA GLY A 180 11.79 -1.58 -22.21
C GLY A 180 10.43 -1.92 -21.59
N VAL A 181 9.35 -1.31 -22.06
CA VAL A 181 7.99 -1.64 -21.62
C VAL A 181 7.47 -2.84 -22.40
N GLY A 182 7.17 -3.92 -21.69
CA GLY A 182 6.59 -5.13 -22.30
C GLY A 182 7.49 -5.90 -23.24
N VAL A 183 8.70 -5.40 -23.51
CA VAL A 183 9.67 -6.01 -24.43
C VAL A 183 11.06 -6.00 -23.81
N TRP A 184 11.71 -7.14 -23.82
CA TRP A 184 13.10 -7.21 -23.43
C TRP A 184 13.98 -6.73 -24.59
N ARG A 185 14.79 -5.71 -24.38
CA ARG A 185 15.80 -5.23 -25.33
C ARG A 185 17.17 -5.39 -24.72
N HIS A 186 18.05 -6.12 -25.38
CA HIS A 186 19.44 -6.29 -24.96
C HIS A 186 20.26 -5.00 -24.95
N GLU A 187 19.75 -3.95 -25.55
CA GLU A 187 20.45 -2.68 -25.77
C GLU A 187 20.23 -1.66 -24.67
N THR A 188 19.31 -1.93 -23.71
CA THR A 188 19.01 -1.02 -22.61
C THR A 188 19.81 -1.41 -21.37
N SER A 189 20.37 -0.42 -20.68
CA SER A 189 21.11 -0.61 -19.42
C SER A 189 20.20 -0.97 -18.24
N SER A 190 18.87 -0.90 -18.41
CA SER A 190 17.87 -1.11 -17.40
C SER A 190 17.06 -2.38 -17.62
N HIS A 191 16.62 -2.98 -16.52
CA HIS A 191 15.80 -4.18 -16.54
C HIS A 191 14.42 -3.88 -17.14
N PRO A 192 13.87 -4.74 -18.04
CA PRO A 192 12.56 -4.53 -18.62
C PRO A 192 11.46 -4.59 -17.57
N ILE A 193 10.43 -3.75 -17.72
CA ILE A 193 9.22 -3.71 -16.89
C ILE A 193 7.98 -3.98 -17.74
N GLY A 194 6.89 -4.40 -17.09
CA GLY A 194 5.66 -4.79 -17.77
C GLY A 194 5.72 -6.17 -18.42
N VAL A 195 6.87 -6.85 -18.37
CA VAL A 195 7.02 -8.21 -18.90
C VAL A 195 6.37 -9.23 -17.96
N ASP A 196 5.65 -10.18 -18.53
CA ASP A 196 5.11 -11.32 -17.78
C ASP A 196 6.24 -12.25 -17.38
N TYR A 197 6.34 -12.51 -16.07
CA TYR A 197 7.44 -13.31 -15.53
C TYR A 197 7.38 -14.76 -15.99
N GLN A 198 6.20 -15.35 -16.02
CA GLN A 198 6.05 -16.75 -16.36
C GLN A 198 6.27 -16.99 -17.86
N GLU A 199 5.77 -16.09 -18.70
CA GLU A 199 6.01 -16.11 -20.14
C GLU A 199 7.51 -15.96 -20.44
N SER A 200 8.17 -14.98 -19.78
CA SER A 200 9.62 -14.78 -19.92
C SER A 200 10.41 -16.01 -19.49
N ARG A 201 10.00 -16.66 -18.38
CA ARG A 201 10.60 -17.88 -17.91
C ARG A 201 10.49 -19.04 -18.93
N MET A 202 9.33 -19.18 -19.58
CA MET A 202 9.12 -20.23 -20.58
C MET A 202 9.96 -19.98 -21.85
N LYS A 203 10.16 -18.73 -22.21
CA LYS A 203 10.96 -18.37 -23.41
C LYS A 203 12.46 -18.48 -23.18
N ASP A 204 12.95 -18.07 -22.00
CA ASP A 204 14.36 -17.83 -21.74
C ASP A 204 15.03 -18.96 -20.93
N GLY A 205 14.24 -19.78 -20.24
CA GLY A 205 14.72 -20.92 -19.47
C GLY A 205 15.64 -20.60 -18.27
N ASN A 206 16.13 -19.36 -18.17
CA ASN A 206 17.12 -18.94 -17.17
C ASN A 206 16.52 -18.29 -15.93
N LEU A 207 15.17 -18.27 -15.83
CA LEU A 207 14.47 -17.72 -14.69
C LEU A 207 14.01 -18.81 -13.72
N LYS A 208 14.12 -18.54 -12.42
CA LYS A 208 13.68 -19.41 -11.35
C LYS A 208 12.16 -19.57 -11.33
N PRO A 209 11.63 -20.72 -10.86
CA PRO A 209 10.20 -20.87 -10.61
C PRO A 209 9.68 -19.79 -9.63
N LEU A 210 8.44 -19.34 -9.80
CA LEU A 210 7.81 -18.31 -8.95
C LEU A 210 7.87 -18.67 -7.45
N SER A 211 7.80 -19.95 -7.10
CA SER A 211 7.92 -20.45 -5.72
C SER A 211 9.27 -20.10 -5.08
N LEU A 212 10.33 -19.91 -5.86
CA LEU A 212 11.70 -19.57 -5.41
C LEU A 212 12.00 -18.08 -5.46
N VAL A 213 11.24 -17.27 -6.21
CA VAL A 213 11.44 -15.80 -6.29
C VAL A 213 11.30 -15.15 -4.92
N GLY A 214 10.47 -15.71 -4.08
CA GLY A 214 10.36 -15.32 -2.67
C GLY A 214 9.36 -14.20 -2.43
N ARG A 215 8.93 -14.08 -1.15
CA ARG A 215 7.90 -13.11 -0.71
C ARG A 215 8.40 -11.66 -0.68
N ARG A 216 9.71 -11.43 -0.87
CA ARG A 216 10.31 -10.08 -0.81
C ARG A 216 10.20 -9.33 -2.12
N LEU A 217 10.08 -10.04 -3.24
CA LEU A 217 9.87 -9.45 -4.55
C LEU A 217 8.40 -9.56 -4.91
N LYS A 218 7.81 -8.45 -5.30
CA LYS A 218 6.41 -8.40 -5.73
C LYS A 218 6.34 -8.35 -7.24
N LEU A 219 5.48 -9.17 -7.81
CA LEU A 219 5.05 -9.06 -9.19
C LEU A 219 3.66 -8.44 -9.24
N PHE A 220 3.41 -7.63 -10.24
CA PHE A 220 2.16 -6.92 -10.46
C PHE A 220 1.32 -7.72 -11.46
N SER A 221 0.34 -8.45 -10.97
CA SER A 221 -0.42 -9.42 -11.80
C SER A 221 0.48 -10.36 -12.61
N GLY A 222 1.56 -10.86 -11.99
CA GLY A 222 2.53 -11.72 -12.65
C GLY A 222 3.64 -11.01 -13.43
N ARG A 223 3.57 -9.67 -13.56
CA ARG A 223 4.51 -8.85 -14.34
C ARG A 223 5.56 -8.17 -13.46
N VAL A 224 6.72 -7.91 -14.03
CA VAL A 224 7.79 -7.13 -13.39
C VAL A 224 7.46 -5.64 -13.50
N GLY A 225 7.50 -4.92 -12.39
CA GLY A 225 7.32 -3.46 -12.34
C GLY A 225 8.45 -2.78 -11.56
N CYS A 226 8.45 -1.45 -11.52
CA CYS A 226 9.46 -0.69 -10.76
C CYS A 226 9.48 -1.11 -9.29
N GLY A 227 8.31 -1.30 -8.67
CA GLY A 227 8.17 -1.75 -7.28
C GLY A 227 8.57 -3.21 -7.03
N THR A 228 8.92 -3.99 -8.06
CA THR A 228 9.51 -5.33 -7.89
C THR A 228 10.92 -5.21 -7.29
N CYS A 229 11.69 -4.23 -7.74
CA CYS A 229 13.07 -4.02 -7.32
C CYS A 229 13.25 -2.83 -6.38
N HIS A 230 12.36 -1.82 -6.45
CA HIS A 230 12.48 -0.58 -5.69
C HIS A 230 11.34 -0.44 -4.66
N ASP A 231 11.68 0.14 -3.52
CA ASP A 231 10.73 0.54 -2.47
C ASP A 231 11.10 1.96 -2.03
N ALA A 232 10.24 2.92 -2.30
CA ALA A 232 10.47 4.32 -1.99
C ALA A 232 10.72 4.59 -0.49
N TYR A 233 10.28 3.68 0.40
CA TYR A 233 10.56 3.74 1.84
C TYR A 233 11.84 3.01 2.26
N SER A 234 12.54 2.36 1.32
CA SER A 234 13.78 1.66 1.63
C SER A 234 14.92 2.65 1.88
N ARG A 235 15.71 2.36 2.91
CA ARG A 235 16.97 3.09 3.21
C ARG A 235 18.19 2.48 2.52
N LEU A 236 18.00 1.41 1.74
CA LEU A 236 19.09 0.83 0.97
C LEU A 236 19.46 1.74 -0.21
N PRO A 237 20.70 1.70 -0.68
CA PRO A 237 21.13 2.44 -1.87
C PRO A 237 20.17 2.20 -3.04
N ASN A 238 19.86 3.25 -3.78
CA ASN A 238 18.89 3.26 -4.89
C ASN A 238 17.48 2.78 -4.48
N HIS A 239 17.11 2.90 -3.20
CA HIS A 239 15.83 2.43 -2.68
C HIS A 239 15.49 0.98 -3.03
N LEU A 240 16.46 0.09 -3.05
CA LEU A 240 16.21 -1.32 -3.36
C LEU A 240 15.41 -2.02 -2.26
N VAL A 241 14.54 -2.96 -2.64
CA VAL A 241 13.75 -3.79 -1.70
C VAL A 241 14.62 -4.72 -0.87
N MET A 242 15.85 -4.97 -1.32
CA MET A 242 16.87 -5.75 -0.63
C MET A 242 18.26 -5.37 -1.15
N SER A 243 19.31 -5.68 -0.37
CA SER A 243 20.68 -5.47 -0.81
C SER A 243 21.00 -6.28 -2.07
N ASN A 244 21.68 -5.64 -3.04
CA ASN A 244 22.17 -6.27 -4.25
C ASN A 244 23.67 -6.65 -4.18
N ASN A 245 24.26 -6.67 -2.99
CA ASN A 245 25.64 -7.11 -2.84
C ASN A 245 25.80 -8.56 -3.33
N GLY A 246 26.76 -8.79 -4.23
CA GLY A 246 26.95 -10.08 -4.89
C GLY A 246 25.75 -10.49 -5.75
N SER A 247 25.13 -9.54 -6.41
CA SER A 247 23.95 -9.77 -7.31
C SER A 247 22.76 -10.47 -6.64
N ARG A 248 22.61 -10.31 -5.32
CA ARG A 248 21.55 -11.00 -4.55
C ARG A 248 20.14 -10.69 -5.02
N LEU A 249 19.89 -9.48 -5.50
CA LEU A 249 18.60 -9.10 -6.05
C LEU A 249 18.37 -9.81 -7.39
N CYS A 250 19.36 -9.79 -8.27
CA CYS A 250 19.30 -10.44 -9.58
C CYS A 250 19.08 -11.95 -9.46
N THR A 251 19.84 -12.60 -8.56
CA THR A 251 19.75 -14.04 -8.32
C THR A 251 18.46 -14.49 -7.64
N ARG A 252 17.55 -13.56 -7.27
CA ARG A 252 16.20 -13.95 -6.85
C ARG A 252 15.36 -14.48 -8.01
N CYS A 253 15.58 -13.93 -9.20
CA CYS A 253 14.86 -14.31 -10.40
C CYS A 253 15.71 -15.16 -11.35
N HIS A 254 17.01 -14.84 -11.50
CA HIS A 254 17.89 -15.46 -12.46
C HIS A 254 18.69 -16.62 -11.86
N ASN A 255 18.94 -17.64 -12.69
CA ASN A 255 19.92 -18.69 -12.45
C ASN A 255 21.28 -18.21 -13.01
N LEU A 256 21.99 -17.38 -12.22
CA LEU A 256 23.33 -16.88 -12.54
C LEU A 256 24.39 -17.78 -11.90
#